data_a2c05f8dc663acc89242e36652e2d2ab
#
_entry.id   a2c05f8dc663acc89242e36652e2d2ab
#
_cell.length_a   1.000
_cell.length_b   1.000
_cell.length_c   1.000
_cell.angle_alpha   90.00
_cell.angle_beta   90.00
_cell.angle_gamma   90.00
#
_symmetry.space_group_name_H-M   'P 1'
#
loop_
_entity.id
_entity.type
_entity.pdbx_description
1 polymer ?
#
loop_
_entity_poly.entity_id
_entity_poly.type
_entity_poly.pdbx_seq_one_letter_code
_entity_poly.pdbx_strand_id
1 'polypeptide(L)'
;MSEEIRCINLGYVVPKESAEEVESIFKKHASWMEEFYSENNDGQEHLLNSYFTKAPEFVDPTDPSKGETGNIVFTINERFTSLESVQRHIENAMKNDYFEDFGNILHDYGKVISPGGMIYHSIRWDIYCNKKI
;
A
#
# COMPACT_ATOMS: atom_id res chain seq x y z
N MET A 1 1.78 22.41 16.16
CA MET A 1 2.60 21.68 15.55
C MET A 1 1.99 20.93 14.41
N SER A 2 2.51 21.05 13.35
CA SER A 2 1.92 20.38 12.24
C SER A 2 2.19 18.89 12.35
N GLU A 3 1.30 18.15 11.82
CA GLU A 3 1.45 16.73 11.79
C GLU A 3 2.30 16.34 10.61
N GLU A 4 3.12 15.35 10.83
CA GLU A 4 3.96 14.86 9.78
C GLU A 4 3.21 13.87 8.93
N ILE A 5 3.37 14.01 7.62
CA ILE A 5 2.76 13.07 6.71
C ILE A 5 3.47 11.75 6.83
N ARG A 6 2.70 10.69 6.97
CA ARG A 6 3.20 9.34 7.14
C ARG A 6 2.71 8.45 6.03
N CYS A 7 3.41 7.37 5.80
CA CYS A 7 3.01 6.46 4.74
C CYS A 7 3.14 5.01 5.18
N ILE A 8 2.36 4.18 4.52
CA ILE A 8 2.52 2.74 4.60
C ILE A 8 3.02 2.31 3.24
N ASN A 9 4.14 1.62 3.23
CA ASN A 9 4.69 1.06 2.00
C ASN A 9 4.93 -0.41 2.23
N LEU A 10 4.28 -1.24 1.43
CA LEU A 10 4.41 -2.68 1.54
C LEU A 10 4.81 -3.22 0.18
N GLY A 11 5.84 -4.04 0.17
CA GLY A 11 6.31 -4.67 -1.06
C GLY A 11 6.35 -6.17 -0.90
N TYR A 12 5.92 -6.89 -1.94
CA TYR A 12 5.78 -8.33 -1.91
C TYR A 12 6.40 -8.95 -3.15
N VAL A 13 7.02 -10.12 -2.98
CA VAL A 13 7.45 -10.92 -4.11
C VAL A 13 6.68 -12.23 -4.03
N VAL A 14 5.86 -12.49 -5.05
CA VAL A 14 4.87 -13.57 -5.02
C VAL A 14 5.13 -14.52 -6.18
N PRO A 15 5.17 -15.83 -5.93
CA PRO A 15 5.29 -16.79 -7.02
C PRO A 15 4.14 -16.61 -8.01
N LYS A 16 4.41 -16.82 -9.28
CA LYS A 16 3.43 -16.57 -10.32
C LYS A 16 2.14 -17.35 -10.09
N GLU A 17 2.28 -18.58 -9.59
CA GLU A 17 1.10 -19.42 -9.38
C GLU A 17 0.21 -18.93 -8.25
N SER A 18 0.72 -18.09 -7.36
CA SER A 18 -0.07 -17.50 -6.27
C SER A 18 -0.51 -16.07 -6.56
N ALA A 19 -0.08 -15.49 -7.67
CA ALA A 19 -0.26 -14.06 -7.90
C ALA A 19 -1.72 -13.66 -8.03
N GLU A 20 -2.52 -14.49 -8.68
CA GLU A 20 -3.93 -14.16 -8.89
C GLU A 20 -4.69 -14.12 -7.57
N GLU A 21 -4.40 -15.08 -6.70
CA GLU A 21 -5.05 -15.11 -5.39
C GLU A 21 -4.64 -13.91 -4.55
N VAL A 22 -3.35 -13.58 -4.58
CA VAL A 22 -2.85 -12.42 -3.82
C VAL A 22 -3.50 -11.14 -4.33
N GLU A 23 -3.57 -10.98 -5.64
CA GLU A 23 -4.17 -9.80 -6.21
C GLU A 23 -5.64 -9.68 -5.82
N SER A 24 -6.34 -10.80 -5.75
CA SER A 24 -7.74 -10.82 -5.33
C SER A 24 -7.91 -10.26 -3.92
N ILE A 25 -7.02 -10.64 -3.00
CA ILE A 25 -7.07 -10.13 -1.63
C ILE A 25 -6.75 -8.64 -1.61
N PHE A 26 -5.75 -8.21 -2.39
CA PHE A 26 -5.42 -6.79 -2.44
C PHE A 26 -6.57 -5.95 -3.00
N LYS A 27 -7.33 -6.49 -3.95
CA LYS A 27 -8.50 -5.80 -4.47
C LYS A 27 -9.58 -5.64 -3.41
N LYS A 28 -9.72 -6.62 -2.51
CA LYS A 28 -10.65 -6.47 -1.41
C LYS A 28 -10.23 -5.34 -0.49
N HIS A 29 -8.92 -5.21 -0.24
CA HIS A 29 -8.42 -4.12 0.57
C HIS A 29 -8.68 -2.78 -0.11
N ALA A 30 -8.44 -2.70 -1.40
CA ALA A 30 -8.69 -1.47 -2.15
C ALA A 30 -10.16 -1.08 -2.10
N SER A 31 -11.06 -2.05 -2.27
CA SER A 31 -12.49 -1.77 -2.22
C SER A 31 -12.91 -1.27 -0.85
N TRP A 32 -12.39 -1.88 0.21
CA TRP A 32 -12.68 -1.41 1.56
C TRP A 32 -12.18 0.02 1.74
N MET A 33 -10.99 0.33 1.22
CA MET A 33 -10.45 1.67 1.35
C MET A 33 -11.31 2.70 0.63
N GLU A 34 -11.80 2.36 -0.56
CA GLU A 34 -12.64 3.29 -1.29
C GLU A 34 -13.89 3.66 -0.50
N GLU A 35 -14.47 2.68 0.16
CA GLU A 35 -15.66 2.94 0.97
C GLU A 35 -15.30 3.68 2.27
N PHE A 36 -14.26 3.23 2.94
CA PHE A 36 -13.87 3.77 4.23
C PHE A 36 -13.43 5.23 4.14
N TYR A 37 -12.85 5.61 3.00
CA TYR A 37 -12.34 6.97 2.80
C TYR A 37 -13.20 7.78 1.83
N SER A 38 -14.45 7.36 1.64
CA SER A 38 -15.35 8.05 0.73
C SER A 38 -15.80 9.39 1.32
N GLU A 39 -16.42 10.21 0.47
CA GLU A 39 -16.92 11.51 0.88
C GLU A 39 -17.94 11.42 2.00
N ASN A 40 -18.63 10.30 2.09
CA ASN A 40 -19.67 10.13 3.08
C ASN A 40 -19.11 9.69 4.42
N ASN A 41 -17.80 9.64 4.53
CA ASN A 41 -17.12 9.15 5.70
C ASN A 41 -16.08 10.16 6.12
N ASP A 42 -15.95 10.43 7.42
CA ASP A 42 -14.96 11.39 7.88
C ASP A 42 -13.53 10.88 7.64
N GLY A 43 -13.42 9.64 7.15
CA GLY A 43 -12.10 9.08 6.85
C GLY A 43 -11.37 9.80 5.74
N GLN A 44 -12.09 10.51 4.85
CA GLN A 44 -11.42 11.09 3.70
C GLN A 44 -10.38 12.15 4.11
N GLU A 45 -10.48 12.70 5.31
CA GLU A 45 -9.49 13.68 5.73
C GLU A 45 -8.22 13.05 6.27
N HIS A 46 -8.19 11.72 6.38
CA HIS A 46 -7.05 11.00 6.93
C HIS A 46 -6.13 10.42 5.87
N LEU A 47 -6.61 10.24 4.66
CA LEU A 47 -5.85 9.62 3.58
C LEU A 47 -5.60 10.63 2.48
N LEU A 48 -4.33 10.82 2.11
CA LEU A 48 -4.00 11.71 1.02
C LEU A 48 -4.12 11.01 -0.33
N ASN A 49 -3.57 9.82 -0.44
CA ASN A 49 -3.74 9.01 -1.63
C ASN A 49 -3.28 7.59 -1.35
N SER A 50 -3.61 6.70 -2.28
CA SER A 50 -3.20 5.32 -2.19
C SER A 50 -3.13 4.76 -3.60
N TYR A 51 -2.19 3.88 -3.84
CA TYR A 51 -2.12 3.19 -5.11
C TYR A 51 -1.43 1.84 -4.92
N PHE A 52 -1.81 0.91 -5.78
CA PHE A 52 -1.34 -0.47 -5.77
C PHE A 52 -0.63 -0.72 -7.08
N THR A 53 0.49 -1.43 -7.07
CA THR A 53 1.23 -1.72 -8.29
C THR A 53 1.49 -3.21 -8.44
N LYS A 54 1.75 -3.61 -9.68
CA LYS A 54 2.06 -4.98 -10.02
C LYS A 54 3.07 -4.97 -11.18
N ALA A 55 4.11 -5.79 -11.06
CA ALA A 55 5.15 -5.84 -12.09
C ALA A 55 5.87 -7.19 -12.02
N PRO A 56 6.50 -7.62 -13.12
CA PRO A 56 7.34 -8.80 -13.04
C PRO A 56 8.60 -8.51 -12.23
N GLU A 57 9.09 -9.53 -11.56
CA GLU A 57 10.36 -9.40 -10.85
C GLU A 57 11.49 -9.70 -11.83
N PHE A 58 12.52 -8.85 -11.83
CA PHE A 58 13.69 -9.08 -12.66
C PHE A 58 14.79 -9.78 -11.86
N VAL A 59 15.57 -10.60 -12.54
CA VAL A 59 16.72 -11.27 -11.93
C VAL A 59 17.65 -10.22 -11.33
N ASP A 60 17.86 -9.14 -12.07
CA ASP A 60 18.67 -8.01 -11.60
C ASP A 60 17.85 -6.74 -11.84
N PRO A 61 17.34 -6.09 -10.77
CA PRO A 61 16.50 -4.91 -10.97
C PRO A 61 17.19 -3.77 -11.71
N THR A 62 18.52 -3.77 -11.71
CA THR A 62 19.27 -2.71 -12.39
C THR A 62 19.63 -3.07 -13.83
N ASP A 63 19.31 -4.29 -14.26
CA ASP A 63 19.66 -4.74 -15.61
C ASP A 63 18.56 -5.65 -16.15
N PRO A 64 17.51 -5.05 -16.75
CA PRO A 64 16.39 -5.86 -17.26
C PRO A 64 16.78 -6.87 -18.33
N SER A 65 17.95 -6.69 -18.98
CA SER A 65 18.38 -7.61 -20.01
C SER A 65 18.68 -9.00 -19.47
N LYS A 66 18.84 -9.13 -18.14
CA LYS A 66 19.10 -10.43 -17.52
C LYS A 66 17.81 -11.24 -17.31
N GLY A 67 16.65 -10.66 -17.66
CA GLY A 67 15.42 -11.41 -17.69
C GLY A 67 14.64 -11.37 -16.37
N GLU A 68 13.53 -12.09 -16.38
CA GLU A 68 12.58 -12.13 -15.27
C GLU A 68 12.72 -13.43 -14.51
N THR A 69 12.40 -13.38 -13.20
CA THR A 69 12.46 -14.58 -12.37
C THR A 69 11.23 -15.47 -12.51
N GLY A 70 10.12 -14.90 -13.00
CA GLY A 70 8.84 -15.59 -13.00
C GLY A 70 7.95 -15.20 -11.83
N ASN A 71 8.51 -14.52 -10.84
CA ASN A 71 7.70 -14.01 -9.72
C ASN A 71 7.08 -12.67 -10.10
N ILE A 72 6.07 -12.28 -9.32
CA ILE A 72 5.38 -11.00 -9.50
C ILE A 72 5.65 -10.15 -8.27
N VAL A 73 5.99 -8.88 -8.50
CA VAL A 73 6.19 -7.92 -7.42
C VAL A 73 4.91 -7.09 -7.29
N PHE A 74 4.38 -7.05 -6.07
CA PHE A 74 3.23 -6.19 -5.76
C PHE A 74 3.67 -5.14 -4.76
N THR A 75 3.11 -3.94 -4.86
CA THR A 75 3.31 -2.95 -3.81
C THR A 75 1.97 -2.32 -3.44
N ILE A 76 1.88 -1.93 -2.18
CA ILE A 76 0.75 -1.14 -1.67
C ILE A 76 1.36 0.11 -1.08
N ASN A 77 0.87 1.27 -1.51
CA ASN A 77 1.42 2.55 -1.11
C ASN A 77 0.30 3.45 -0.65
N GLU A 78 0.42 3.99 0.56
CA GLU A 78 -0.63 4.80 1.16
C GLU A 78 0.00 5.96 1.90
N ARG A 79 -0.51 7.17 1.67
CA ARG A 79 -0.04 8.36 2.37
C ARG A 79 -1.14 8.91 3.25
N PHE A 80 -0.78 9.17 4.49
CA PHE A 80 -1.73 9.60 5.50
C PHE A 80 -1.33 10.96 6.06
N THR A 81 -2.31 11.69 6.58
CA THR A 81 -2.08 13.04 7.09
C THR A 81 -1.30 13.04 8.40
N SER A 82 -1.25 11.92 9.12
CA SER A 82 -0.59 11.87 10.41
C SER A 82 -0.35 10.44 10.84
N LEU A 83 0.44 10.26 11.88
CA LEU A 83 0.63 8.94 12.47
C LEU A 83 -0.67 8.41 13.06
N GLU A 84 -1.47 9.31 13.63
CA GLU A 84 -2.77 8.90 14.16
C GLU A 84 -3.65 8.34 13.07
N SER A 85 -3.59 8.93 11.88
CA SER A 85 -4.36 8.44 10.75
C SER A 85 -3.89 7.05 10.31
N VAL A 86 -2.59 6.79 10.39
CA VAL A 86 -2.05 5.45 10.12
C VAL A 86 -2.62 4.45 11.10
N GLN A 87 -2.61 4.79 12.39
CA GLN A 87 -3.12 3.90 13.42
C GLN A 87 -4.60 3.63 13.24
N ARG A 88 -5.36 4.67 12.89
CA ARG A 88 -6.77 4.53 12.60
C ARG A 88 -7.01 3.57 11.44
N HIS A 89 -6.19 3.67 10.41
CA HIS A 89 -6.29 2.81 9.24
C HIS A 89 -6.07 1.35 9.63
N ILE A 90 -4.99 1.09 10.38
CA ILE A 90 -4.67 -0.28 10.75
C ILE A 90 -5.74 -0.88 11.63
N GLU A 91 -6.22 -0.11 12.63
CA GLU A 91 -7.24 -0.62 13.53
C GLU A 91 -8.51 -1.00 12.80
N ASN A 92 -8.88 -0.20 11.80
CA ASN A 92 -10.11 -0.47 11.07
C ASN A 92 -9.94 -1.54 10.00
N ALA A 93 -8.74 -1.61 9.40
CA ALA A 93 -8.46 -2.67 8.43
C ALA A 93 -8.55 -4.04 9.09
N MET A 94 -8.12 -4.13 10.35
CA MET A 94 -8.12 -5.40 11.08
C MET A 94 -9.53 -5.96 11.31
N LYS A 95 -10.54 -5.14 11.15
CA LYS A 95 -11.92 -5.59 11.36
C LYS A 95 -12.53 -6.27 10.15
N ASN A 96 -11.81 -6.28 9.03
CA ASN A 96 -12.33 -6.87 7.80
C ASN A 96 -12.15 -8.38 7.80
N ASP A 97 -13.08 -9.07 7.13
CA ASP A 97 -13.06 -10.53 7.11
C ASP A 97 -11.93 -11.08 6.25
N TYR A 98 -11.33 -10.27 5.37
CA TYR A 98 -10.20 -10.72 4.57
C TYR A 98 -8.87 -10.48 5.28
N PHE A 99 -8.87 -9.88 6.46
CA PHE A 99 -7.62 -9.43 7.08
C PHE A 99 -6.71 -10.59 7.45
N GLU A 100 -7.25 -11.73 7.81
CA GLU A 100 -6.42 -12.89 8.12
C GLU A 100 -5.62 -13.31 6.88
N ASP A 101 -6.28 -13.38 5.73
CA ASP A 101 -5.58 -13.72 4.49
C ASP A 101 -4.55 -12.66 4.15
N PHE A 102 -4.89 -11.38 4.35
CA PHE A 102 -3.98 -10.28 4.10
C PHE A 102 -2.73 -10.41 4.96
N GLY A 103 -2.90 -10.74 6.23
CA GLY A 103 -1.78 -10.92 7.14
C GLY A 103 -0.90 -12.11 6.75
N ASN A 104 -1.51 -13.21 6.30
CA ASN A 104 -0.75 -14.36 5.85
C ASN A 104 0.09 -14.02 4.62
N ILE A 105 -0.48 -13.25 3.70
CA ILE A 105 0.25 -12.82 2.51
C ILE A 105 1.44 -11.94 2.91
N LEU A 106 1.23 -11.05 3.86
CA LEU A 106 2.30 -10.19 4.34
C LEU A 106 3.41 -11.02 4.95
N HIS A 107 3.03 -12.00 5.76
CA HIS A 107 4.01 -12.87 6.41
C HIS A 107 4.77 -13.72 5.41
N ASP A 108 4.06 -14.27 4.42
CA ASP A 108 4.67 -15.23 3.50
C ASP A 108 5.49 -14.56 2.41
N TYR A 109 5.05 -13.41 1.92
CA TYR A 109 5.64 -12.80 0.72
C TYR A 109 6.15 -11.40 0.92
N GLY A 110 5.92 -10.79 2.09
CA GLY A 110 6.33 -9.41 2.31
C GLY A 110 7.85 -9.28 2.35
N LYS A 111 8.36 -8.30 1.62
CA LYS A 111 9.80 -8.05 1.57
C LYS A 111 10.16 -6.68 2.10
N VAL A 112 9.27 -5.72 1.94
CA VAL A 112 9.46 -4.37 2.45
C VAL A 112 8.22 -4.03 3.24
N ILE A 113 8.38 -3.70 4.50
CA ILE A 113 7.25 -3.41 5.38
C ILE A 113 7.56 -2.13 6.14
N SER A 114 6.81 -1.08 5.84
CA SER A 114 7.01 0.21 6.47
C SER A 114 5.66 0.80 6.88
N PRO A 115 5.16 0.42 8.07
CA PRO A 115 3.86 0.93 8.52
C PRO A 115 4.03 2.21 9.33
N GLY A 116 3.93 3.35 8.68
CA GLY A 116 4.01 4.63 9.37
C GLY A 116 5.29 5.38 9.13
N GLY A 117 5.98 5.09 8.04
CA GLY A 117 7.21 5.78 7.72
C GLY A 117 6.98 7.28 7.55
N MET A 118 7.97 8.08 7.94
CA MET A 118 7.89 9.51 7.81
C MET A 118 8.46 9.94 6.47
N ILE A 119 7.75 10.83 5.78
CA ILE A 119 8.27 11.36 4.52
C ILE A 119 9.21 12.49 4.88
N TYR A 120 10.49 12.29 4.64
CA TYR A 120 11.48 13.28 5.01
C TYR A 120 11.84 14.23 3.88
N HIS A 121 11.39 13.94 2.67
CA HIS A 121 11.68 14.79 1.52
C HIS A 121 10.68 14.52 0.42
N SER A 122 10.06 15.57 -0.11
CA SER A 122 9.09 15.45 -1.20
C SER A 122 9.46 16.40 -2.30
N ILE A 123 9.31 15.94 -3.54
CA ILE A 123 9.57 16.76 -4.72
C ILE A 123 8.25 16.92 -5.44
N ARG A 124 7.87 18.17 -5.75
CA ARG A 124 6.62 18.46 -6.46
C ARG A 124 5.39 17.95 -5.71
N TRP A 125 5.43 18.15 -4.39
CA TRP A 125 4.39 17.63 -3.51
C TRP A 125 3.00 18.13 -3.90
N ASP A 126 2.91 19.41 -4.22
CA ASP A 126 1.61 20.03 -4.52
C ASP A 126 0.98 19.47 -5.79
N ILE A 127 1.75 18.78 -6.64
CA ILE A 127 1.23 18.18 -7.85
C ILE A 127 0.83 16.72 -7.59
N TYR A 128 1.65 15.99 -6.86
CA TYR A 128 1.47 14.55 -6.72
C TYR A 128 0.75 14.15 -5.45
N CYS A 129 0.57 15.06 -4.53
CA CYS A 129 -0.09 14.75 -3.28
C CYS A 129 -1.60 14.94 -3.36
N ASN A 130 -2.09 15.62 -4.36
CA ASN A 130 -3.53 15.78 -4.57
C ASN A 130 -4.22 16.45 -3.40
N LYS A 131 -3.55 17.43 -2.85
CA LYS A 131 -4.18 18.09 -1.80
C LYS A 131 -5.33 18.79 -2.29
N LYS A 132 -6.18 18.55 -2.23
CA LYS A 132 -7.19 19.00 -2.61
C LYS A 132 -7.40 19.68 -2.97
N ILE A 133 -7.16 19.66 -3.27
CA ILE A 133 -7.37 20.18 -3.81
C ILE A 133 -8.53 20.39 -3.92
#